data_154cec48bd4dcd1c922a6246e3b1e906
#
_entry.id   154cec48bd4dcd1c922a6246e3b1e906
#
_cell.length_a   1.000
_cell.length_b   1.000
_cell.length_c   1.000
_cell.angle_alpha   90.00
_cell.angle_beta   90.00
_cell.angle_gamma   90.00
#
_symmetry.space_group_name_H-M   'P 1'
#
loop_
_entity.id
_entity.type
_entity.pdbx_description
1 polymer ?
#
loop_
_entity_poly.entity_id
_entity_poly.type
_entity_poly.pdbx_seq_one_letter_code
_entity_poly.pdbx_strand_id
1 'polypeptide(L)' 'MVCDVCGSEDFYIEEDEFGDLIYSCMVCGEEYINVDDDEDEE' A
#
# COMPACT_ATOMS: atom_id res chain seq x y z
N MET A 1 -4.78 -3.58 -5.66
CA MET A 1 -3.38 -3.21 -5.56
C MET A 1 -2.51 -4.44 -5.69
N VAL A 2 -1.48 -4.35 -6.47
CA VAL A 2 -0.58 -5.47 -6.69
C VAL A 2 0.83 -4.98 -6.44
N CYS A 3 1.62 -5.78 -5.77
CA CYS A 3 2.99 -5.42 -5.46
C CYS A 3 3.85 -5.46 -6.73
N ASP A 4 4.59 -4.35 -6.99
CA ASP A 4 5.45 -4.33 -8.15
C ASP A 4 6.71 -5.15 -7.95
N VAL A 5 7.03 -5.52 -6.73
CA VAL A 5 8.26 -6.20 -6.45
C VAL A 5 8.09 -7.70 -6.61
N CYS A 6 7.05 -8.25 -6.02
CA CYS A 6 6.84 -9.70 -6.10
C CYS A 6 5.56 -10.07 -6.80
N GLY A 7 4.71 -9.10 -7.13
CA GLY A 7 3.48 -9.40 -7.86
C GLY A 7 2.37 -9.95 -7.01
N SER A 8 2.48 -9.87 -5.70
CA SER A 8 1.47 -10.44 -4.84
C SER A 8 0.38 -9.44 -4.58
N GLU A 9 -0.80 -9.90 -4.24
CA GLU A 9 -1.89 -9.04 -3.88
C GLU A 9 -2.13 -9.04 -2.39
N ASP A 10 -1.30 -9.70 -1.62
CA ASP A 10 -1.54 -9.84 -0.20
C ASP A 10 -0.86 -8.68 0.53
N PHE A 11 -1.67 -7.77 1.01
CA PHE A 11 -1.18 -6.62 1.75
C PHE A 11 -1.96 -6.53 3.05
N TYR A 12 -1.35 -5.90 4.06
CA TYR A 12 -2.14 -5.54 5.21
C TYR A 12 -1.99 -4.04 5.41
N ILE A 13 -2.97 -3.43 6.07
CA ILE A 13 -3.08 -2.01 6.17
C ILE A 13 -2.95 -1.62 7.62
N GLU A 14 -2.11 -0.62 7.90
CA GLU A 14 -1.96 -0.09 9.24
C GLU A 14 -2.14 1.40 9.18
N GLU A 15 -2.49 2.00 10.30
CA GLU A 15 -2.65 3.43 10.37
C GLU A 15 -1.58 3.97 11.32
N ASP A 16 -0.86 4.97 10.89
CA ASP A 16 0.19 5.50 11.74
C ASP A 16 -0.39 6.56 12.67
N GLU A 17 0.46 7.21 13.45
CA GLU A 17 -0.02 8.13 14.43
C GLU A 17 -0.55 9.40 13.81
N PHE A 18 -0.28 9.64 12.55
CA PHE A 18 -0.80 10.79 11.85
C PHE A 18 -2.09 10.50 11.12
N GLY A 19 -2.55 9.26 11.16
CA GLY A 19 -3.75 8.90 10.44
C GLY A 19 -3.54 8.47 9.02
N ASP A 20 -2.31 8.26 8.62
CA ASP A 20 -2.02 7.83 7.25
C ASP A 20 -2.05 6.31 7.18
N LEU A 21 -2.58 5.80 6.10
CA LEU A 21 -2.67 4.37 5.93
C LEU A 21 -1.40 3.85 5.26
N ILE A 22 -0.87 2.78 5.81
CA ILE A 22 0.34 2.17 5.30
C ILE A 22 0.00 0.77 4.83
N TYR A 23 0.29 0.49 3.58
CA TYR A 23 0.03 -0.81 3.00
C TYR A 23 1.34 -1.58 2.96
N SER A 24 1.36 -2.74 3.55
CA SER A 24 2.58 -3.54 3.60
C SER A 24 2.35 -4.86 2.90
N CYS A 25 3.21 -5.17 1.96
CA CYS A 25 3.12 -6.45 1.28
C CYS A 25 3.53 -7.55 2.26
N MET A 26 2.71 -8.58 2.35
CA MET A 26 2.97 -9.66 3.29
C MET A 26 3.89 -10.70 2.72
N VAL A 27 4.32 -10.55 1.49
CA VAL A 27 5.17 -11.53 0.85
C VAL A 27 6.61 -11.05 0.82
N CYS A 28 6.85 -9.88 0.25
CA CYS A 28 8.21 -9.37 0.14
C CYS A 28 8.52 -8.30 1.16
N GLY A 29 7.50 -7.75 1.83
CA GLY A 29 7.75 -6.75 2.85
C GLY A 29 7.79 -5.33 2.35
N GLU A 30 7.37 -5.09 1.12
CA GLU A 30 7.41 -3.74 0.57
C GLU A 30 6.32 -2.90 1.19
N GLU A 31 6.60 -1.63 1.43
CA GLU A 31 5.63 -0.73 2.06
C GLU A 31 5.24 0.38 1.12
N TYR A 32 3.97 0.74 1.15
CA TYR A 32 3.44 1.81 0.33
C TYR A 32 2.64 2.74 1.23
N ILE A 33 2.91 4.03 1.17
CA ILE A 33 2.26 4.99 2.02
C ILE A 33 1.55 5.99 1.15
N ASN A 34 0.31 6.33 1.54
CA ASN A 34 -0.49 7.31 0.79
C ASN A 34 -0.67 6.91 -0.64
N VAL A 35 -1.09 5.68 -0.85
CA VAL A 35 -1.30 5.17 -2.20
C VAL A 35 -2.67 5.60 -2.67
N ASP A 36 -2.71 6.26 -3.83
CA ASP A 36 -3.96 6.62 -4.45
C ASP A 36 -4.23 5.74 -5.58
N ASP A 37 -5.31 5.01 -5.55
CA ASP A 37 -5.63 4.18 -6.60
C ASP A 37 -6.18 4.90 -7.71
N ASP A 38 -6.94 5.93 -7.58
CA ASP A 38 -7.42 6.52 -8.70
C ASP A 38 -7.08 7.84 -8.70
N GLU A 39 -6.51 8.23 -9.49
CA GLU A 39 -6.08 9.39 -9.60
C GLU A 39 -6.80 10.24 -10.27
N ASP A 40 -7.44 10.74 -10.39
CA ASP A 40 -8.05 11.54 -11.12
C ASP A 40 -8.09 12.75 -10.75
N GLU A 41 -7.93 13.50 -10.95
CA GLU A 41 -7.91 14.50 -10.76
C GLU A 41 -8.39 15.34 -11.16
N GLU A 42 -8.68 15.96 -11.42
CA GLU A 42 -9.06 16.74 -11.86
C GLU A 42 -8.95 17.36 -12.07
#